data_1f090e3e383de22c85614593056c15f9
#
_entry.id   1f090e3e383de22c85614593056c15f9
#
_cell.length_a   1.000
_cell.length_b   1.000
_cell.length_c   1.000
_cell.angle_alpha   90.00
_cell.angle_beta   90.00
_cell.angle_gamma   90.00
#
_symmetry.space_group_name_H-M   'P 1'
#
loop_
_entity.id
_entity.type
_entity.pdbx_description
1 polymer ?
#
loop_
_entity_poly.entity_id
_entity_poly.type
_entity_poly.pdbx_seq_one_letter_code
_entity_poly.pdbx_strand_id
1 'polypeptide(L)'
;MKHMNGIKSLIVGLIFSQVAMFSTSFASDTNQSDAEVASQVFNEVKKNNNWKLAFLTAKDAQVVFMNITPNTNPNNEIGIETHKFDQIIFVIEGNGKAILSGKTTMVKPGDMIFIPQGVEHNVINVSAKKPLKILSVYTATDIPANSSYQKKSDVPQE
;
A
#
# COMPACT_ATOMS: atom_id res chain seq x y z
N MET A 1 -21.05 -11.47 -74.55
CA MET A 1 -20.35 -12.37 -73.62
C MET A 1 -19.65 -11.50 -72.59
N LYS A 2 -20.15 -11.41 -71.37
CA LYS A 2 -19.60 -10.60 -70.28
C LYS A 2 -18.97 -11.51 -69.23
N HIS A 3 -17.68 -11.39 -69.03
CA HIS A 3 -17.05 -12.05 -67.89
C HIS A 3 -17.17 -11.16 -66.65
N MET A 4 -17.79 -11.71 -65.63
CA MET A 4 -17.84 -11.09 -64.32
C MET A 4 -16.70 -11.66 -63.46
N ASN A 5 -15.75 -10.80 -63.08
CA ASN A 5 -14.68 -11.13 -62.14
C ASN A 5 -15.21 -10.94 -60.72
N GLY A 6 -15.29 -12.05 -59.99
CA GLY A 6 -15.62 -12.02 -58.57
C GLY A 6 -14.43 -11.56 -57.72
N ILE A 7 -14.66 -10.50 -56.97
CA ILE A 7 -13.72 -10.00 -55.96
C ILE A 7 -13.92 -10.85 -54.68
N LYS A 8 -12.88 -11.62 -54.32
CA LYS A 8 -12.85 -12.31 -53.03
C LYS A 8 -12.41 -11.31 -51.97
N SER A 9 -13.35 -10.91 -51.14
CA SER A 9 -13.07 -10.12 -49.93
C SER A 9 -12.40 -10.98 -48.86
N LEU A 10 -11.14 -10.64 -48.52
CA LEU A 10 -10.41 -11.28 -47.42
C LEU A 10 -10.75 -10.54 -46.13
N ILE A 11 -11.61 -11.13 -45.30
CA ILE A 11 -11.90 -10.61 -43.95
C ILE A 11 -10.75 -11.02 -43.05
N VAL A 12 -9.87 -10.09 -42.73
CA VAL A 12 -8.85 -10.25 -41.67
C VAL A 12 -9.56 -10.02 -40.34
N GLY A 13 -9.86 -11.10 -39.63
CA GLY A 13 -10.40 -11.05 -38.29
C GLY A 13 -9.35 -10.57 -37.31
N LEU A 14 -9.50 -9.36 -36.82
CA LEU A 14 -8.70 -8.82 -35.71
C LEU A 14 -9.20 -9.47 -34.42
N ILE A 15 -8.44 -10.42 -33.89
CA ILE A 15 -8.71 -11.01 -32.57
C ILE A 15 -8.22 -9.99 -31.53
N PHE A 16 -9.13 -9.18 -31.00
CA PHE A 16 -8.91 -8.40 -29.80
C PHE A 16 -8.86 -9.35 -28.60
N SER A 17 -7.65 -9.70 -28.17
CA SER A 17 -7.43 -10.33 -26.87
C SER A 17 -7.77 -9.29 -25.79
N GLN A 18 -8.97 -9.37 -25.23
CA GLN A 18 -9.31 -8.63 -24.04
C GLN A 18 -8.55 -9.24 -22.86
N VAL A 19 -7.45 -8.60 -22.47
CA VAL A 19 -6.85 -8.84 -21.15
C VAL A 19 -7.81 -8.27 -20.13
N ALA A 20 -8.63 -9.15 -19.55
CA ALA A 20 -9.43 -8.79 -18.39
C ALA A 20 -8.49 -8.43 -17.24
N MET A 21 -8.31 -7.14 -16.99
CA MET A 21 -7.71 -6.66 -15.76
C MET A 21 -8.70 -6.95 -14.63
N PHE A 22 -8.48 -8.04 -13.93
CA PHE A 22 -9.13 -8.27 -12.64
C PHE A 22 -8.56 -7.27 -11.64
N SER A 23 -9.16 -6.09 -11.58
CA SER A 23 -9.04 -5.21 -10.42
C SER A 23 -9.87 -5.84 -9.32
N THR A 24 -9.26 -6.64 -8.45
CA THR A 24 -9.91 -7.07 -7.22
C THR A 24 -9.95 -5.86 -6.29
N SER A 25 -11.02 -5.09 -6.36
CA SER A 25 -11.36 -4.13 -5.32
C SER A 25 -11.83 -4.93 -4.11
N PHE A 26 -11.01 -5.00 -3.06
CA PHE A 26 -11.42 -5.49 -1.76
C PHE A 26 -12.36 -4.46 -1.13
N ALA A 27 -13.65 -4.55 -1.45
CA ALA A 27 -14.68 -3.81 -0.75
C ALA A 27 -15.03 -4.59 0.51
N SER A 28 -14.51 -4.18 1.65
CA SER A 28 -14.91 -4.70 2.96
C SER A 28 -16.25 -4.08 3.35
N ASP A 29 -17.34 -4.79 3.08
CA ASP A 29 -18.63 -4.54 3.70
C ASP A 29 -18.58 -5.02 5.15
N THR A 30 -19.23 -4.32 6.10
CA THR A 30 -19.16 -4.54 7.55
C THR A 30 -19.83 -5.83 8.06
N ASN A 31 -20.21 -6.72 7.19
CA ASN A 31 -20.62 -8.08 7.51
C ASN A 31 -19.38 -8.97 7.50
N GLN A 32 -19.18 -9.74 8.56
CA GLN A 32 -18.11 -10.71 8.74
C GLN A 32 -17.75 -11.37 7.42
N SER A 33 -16.67 -10.89 6.78
CA SER A 33 -16.21 -11.39 5.48
C SER A 33 -15.79 -12.85 5.63
N ASP A 34 -16.09 -13.65 4.63
CA ASP A 34 -15.56 -15.01 4.53
C ASP A 34 -14.02 -14.96 4.55
N ALA A 35 -13.40 -16.06 5.00
CA ALA A 35 -11.95 -16.17 4.99
C ALA A 35 -11.44 -16.07 3.54
N GLU A 36 -10.45 -15.23 3.32
CA GLU A 36 -9.88 -14.97 1.99
C GLU A 36 -8.35 -15.03 1.97
N VAL A 37 -7.78 -15.23 0.80
CA VAL A 37 -6.33 -15.21 0.59
C VAL A 37 -5.96 -14.02 -0.28
N ALA A 38 -5.29 -13.03 0.30
CA ALA A 38 -4.65 -11.96 -0.46
C ALA A 38 -3.29 -12.44 -0.98
N SER A 39 -3.19 -12.66 -2.29
CA SER A 39 -1.95 -13.13 -2.92
C SER A 39 -0.99 -11.97 -3.19
N GLN A 40 0.34 -12.26 -3.13
CA GLN A 40 1.40 -11.33 -3.52
C GLN A 40 1.37 -9.97 -2.77
N VAL A 41 0.97 -9.95 -1.51
CA VAL A 41 0.75 -8.73 -0.72
C VAL A 41 1.95 -7.78 -0.77
N PHE A 42 3.18 -8.28 -0.68
CA PHE A 42 4.38 -7.44 -0.74
C PHE A 42 4.57 -6.78 -2.12
N ASN A 43 4.11 -7.42 -3.20
CA ASN A 43 4.10 -6.78 -4.52
C ASN A 43 3.05 -5.66 -4.58
N GLU A 44 1.90 -5.83 -3.93
CA GLU A 44 0.90 -4.77 -3.84
C GLU A 44 1.41 -3.57 -3.03
N VAL A 45 2.16 -3.79 -1.93
CA VAL A 45 2.85 -2.71 -1.20
C VAL A 45 3.82 -1.97 -2.12
N LYS A 46 4.60 -2.68 -2.95
CA LYS A 46 5.54 -2.04 -3.90
C LYS A 46 4.84 -1.20 -4.97
N LYS A 47 3.65 -1.60 -5.40
CA LYS A 47 2.82 -0.86 -6.36
C LYS A 47 2.08 0.33 -5.73
N ASN A 48 1.86 0.30 -4.41
CA ASN A 48 1.14 1.37 -3.73
C ASN A 48 1.86 2.71 -3.87
N ASN A 49 1.17 3.72 -4.38
CA ASN A 49 1.66 5.09 -4.50
C ASN A 49 0.95 6.05 -3.54
N ASN A 50 -0.05 5.57 -2.80
CA ASN A 50 -0.73 6.38 -1.80
C ASN A 50 0.14 6.53 -0.56
N TRP A 51 0.07 7.69 0.07
CA TRP A 51 0.72 7.95 1.35
C TRP A 51 0.30 6.92 2.40
N LYS A 52 -1.01 6.71 2.57
CA LYS A 52 -1.58 5.75 3.52
C LYS A 52 -2.81 5.08 2.88
N LEU A 53 -2.89 3.76 2.91
CA LEU A 53 -3.98 2.96 2.36
C LEU A 53 -4.39 1.89 3.37
N ALA A 54 -5.65 1.90 3.82
CA ALA A 54 -6.24 0.79 4.57
C ALA A 54 -6.48 -0.38 3.61
N PHE A 55 -5.55 -1.34 3.57
CA PHE A 55 -5.61 -2.49 2.67
C PHE A 55 -6.61 -3.53 3.14
N LEU A 56 -6.60 -3.83 4.45
CA LEU A 56 -7.53 -4.75 5.09
C LEU A 56 -7.92 -4.20 6.46
N THR A 57 -9.20 -4.22 6.76
CA THR A 57 -9.73 -3.84 8.07
C THR A 57 -10.54 -4.99 8.64
N ALA A 58 -10.08 -5.59 9.72
CA ALA A 58 -10.77 -6.59 10.52
C ALA A 58 -11.31 -5.94 11.80
N LYS A 59 -12.03 -6.72 12.61
CA LYS A 59 -12.60 -6.24 13.88
C LYS A 59 -11.54 -5.67 14.84
N ASP A 60 -10.45 -6.40 15.02
CA ASP A 60 -9.42 -6.10 16.03
C ASP A 60 -8.02 -6.01 15.40
N ALA A 61 -7.94 -5.81 14.07
CA ALA A 61 -6.67 -5.65 13.36
C ALA A 61 -6.86 -4.87 12.06
N GLN A 62 -5.80 -4.17 11.64
CA GLN A 62 -5.80 -3.48 10.36
C GLN A 62 -4.44 -3.63 9.67
N VAL A 63 -4.45 -3.84 8.36
CA VAL A 63 -3.26 -3.84 7.52
C VAL A 63 -3.26 -2.55 6.70
N VAL A 64 -2.19 -1.78 6.84
CA VAL A 64 -2.02 -0.47 6.21
C VAL A 64 -0.76 -0.47 5.36
N PHE A 65 -0.88 -0.02 4.11
CA PHE A 65 0.27 0.24 3.25
C PHE A 65 0.62 1.72 3.29
N MET A 66 1.92 2.02 3.33
CA MET A 66 2.38 3.40 3.25
C MET A 66 3.49 3.56 2.21
N ASN A 67 3.48 4.71 1.56
CA ASN A 67 4.50 5.16 0.61
C ASN A 67 5.10 6.48 1.11
N ILE A 68 6.21 6.39 1.86
CA ILE A 68 6.89 7.54 2.46
C ILE A 68 7.84 8.12 1.42
N THR A 69 7.61 9.38 1.03
CA THR A 69 8.33 10.06 -0.04
C THR A 69 9.84 10.21 0.24
N PRO A 70 10.68 10.46 -0.78
CA PRO A 70 12.11 10.74 -0.60
C PRO A 70 12.38 11.94 0.33
N ASN A 71 13.56 11.98 0.95
CA ASN A 71 13.95 13.02 1.91
C ASN A 71 14.17 14.43 1.31
N THR A 72 14.05 14.58 0.01
CA THR A 72 13.95 15.89 -0.67
C THR A 72 12.56 16.53 -0.51
N ASN A 73 11.60 15.79 0.04
CA ASN A 73 10.24 16.24 0.33
C ASN A 73 10.06 16.40 1.85
N PRO A 74 9.46 17.47 2.36
CA PRO A 74 9.20 17.66 3.80
C PRO A 74 8.30 16.58 4.42
N ASN A 75 7.61 15.78 3.60
CA ASN A 75 6.76 14.68 4.02
C ASN A 75 7.49 13.31 3.95
N ASN A 76 8.80 13.29 4.16
CA ASN A 76 9.60 12.06 4.12
C ASN A 76 9.56 11.23 5.41
N GLU A 77 8.64 11.49 6.30
CA GLU A 77 8.48 10.81 7.59
C GLU A 77 7.01 10.65 7.97
N ILE A 78 6.71 9.63 8.76
CA ILE A 78 5.38 9.44 9.33
C ILE A 78 5.04 10.63 10.24
N GLY A 79 5.99 11.06 11.04
CA GLY A 79 5.84 12.01 12.13
C GLY A 79 5.95 11.30 13.47
N ILE A 80 6.03 12.05 14.55
CA ILE A 80 6.04 11.47 15.89
C ILE A 80 4.62 11.03 16.23
N GLU A 81 4.44 9.74 16.46
CA GLU A 81 3.17 9.11 16.79
C GLU A 81 3.28 8.29 18.08
N THR A 82 2.15 8.10 18.75
CA THR A 82 1.97 7.20 19.90
C THR A 82 0.58 6.59 19.80
N HIS A 83 0.49 5.25 19.77
CA HIS A 83 -0.79 4.56 19.63
C HIS A 83 -1.25 3.89 20.90
N LYS A 84 -2.56 3.66 21.02
CA LYS A 84 -3.20 2.88 22.11
C LYS A 84 -3.28 1.38 21.80
N PHE A 85 -2.51 0.92 20.81
CA PHE A 85 -2.44 -0.46 20.33
C PHE A 85 -1.00 -0.79 19.89
N ASP A 86 -0.72 -2.07 19.70
CA ASP A 86 0.58 -2.51 19.16
C ASP A 86 0.63 -2.34 17.65
N GLN A 87 1.81 -1.99 17.14
CA GLN A 87 2.07 -1.88 15.72
C GLN A 87 3.26 -2.75 15.31
N ILE A 88 3.12 -3.45 14.19
CA ILE A 88 4.22 -4.18 13.55
C ILE A 88 4.41 -3.58 12.16
N ILE A 89 5.63 -3.18 11.83
CA ILE A 89 5.98 -2.62 10.51
C ILE A 89 6.94 -3.57 9.82
N PHE A 90 6.65 -3.91 8.56
CA PHE A 90 7.58 -4.59 7.67
C PHE A 90 8.08 -3.60 6.63
N VAL A 91 9.39 -3.49 6.49
CA VAL A 91 10.03 -2.69 5.43
C VAL A 91 10.07 -3.53 4.15
N ILE A 92 9.39 -3.06 3.09
CA ILE A 92 9.24 -3.80 1.84
C ILE A 92 10.16 -3.26 0.74
N GLU A 93 10.35 -1.93 0.69
CA GLU A 93 11.22 -1.28 -0.30
C GLU A 93 11.80 0.01 0.29
N GLY A 94 13.03 0.36 -0.15
CA GLY A 94 13.71 1.58 0.30
C GLY A 94 14.50 1.39 1.60
N ASN A 95 15.17 2.45 2.04
CA ASN A 95 15.92 2.48 3.29
C ASN A 95 15.42 3.63 4.17
N GLY A 96 15.31 3.38 5.44
CA GLY A 96 14.82 4.33 6.41
C GLY A 96 15.58 4.30 7.72
N LYS A 97 15.11 5.09 8.66
CA LYS A 97 15.45 4.99 10.07
C LYS A 97 14.17 4.97 10.91
N ALA A 98 14.15 4.08 11.88
CA ALA A 98 13.13 4.05 12.92
C ALA A 98 13.68 4.74 14.17
N ILE A 99 12.86 5.60 14.77
CA ILE A 99 13.14 6.24 16.05
C ILE A 99 12.11 5.69 17.04
N LEU A 100 12.55 4.96 18.06
CA LEU A 100 11.69 4.34 19.07
C LEU A 100 12.12 4.84 20.44
N SER A 101 11.28 5.57 21.15
CA SER A 101 11.62 6.21 22.44
C SER A 101 12.94 6.95 22.38
N GLY A 102 13.18 7.72 21.33
CA GLY A 102 14.41 8.49 21.10
C GLY A 102 15.60 7.68 20.57
N LYS A 103 15.54 6.34 20.54
CA LYS A 103 16.62 5.49 19.99
C LYS A 103 16.45 5.31 18.48
N THR A 104 17.47 5.67 17.72
CA THR A 104 17.49 5.55 16.25
C THR A 104 18.13 4.22 15.80
N THR A 105 17.47 3.56 14.86
CA THR A 105 17.98 2.35 14.18
C THR A 105 17.75 2.47 12.68
N MET A 106 18.77 2.16 11.87
CA MET A 106 18.62 2.09 10.40
C MET A 106 17.85 0.83 10.04
N VAL A 107 16.93 0.96 9.06
CA VAL A 107 16.08 -0.13 8.58
C VAL A 107 16.13 -0.25 7.07
N LYS A 108 15.97 -1.47 6.56
CA LYS A 108 16.06 -1.85 5.15
C LYS A 108 15.03 -2.94 4.81
N PRO A 109 14.82 -3.26 3.52
CA PRO A 109 13.91 -4.32 3.12
C PRO A 109 14.19 -5.65 3.82
N GLY A 110 13.12 -6.27 4.34
CA GLY A 110 13.16 -7.49 5.14
C GLY A 110 13.21 -7.28 6.65
N ASP A 111 13.46 -6.05 7.11
CA ASP A 111 13.42 -5.75 8.54
C ASP A 111 11.97 -5.62 9.03
N MET A 112 11.76 -6.01 10.29
CA MET A 112 10.53 -5.84 11.04
C MET A 112 10.78 -4.91 12.23
N ILE A 113 9.85 -3.98 12.46
CA ILE A 113 9.84 -3.08 13.60
C ILE A 113 8.63 -3.45 14.45
N PHE A 114 8.83 -3.76 15.74
CA PHE A 114 7.74 -3.93 16.70
C PHE A 114 7.66 -2.70 17.60
N ILE A 115 6.47 -2.13 17.70
CA ILE A 115 6.17 -0.93 18.47
C ILE A 115 5.03 -1.28 19.43
N PRO A 116 5.34 -1.48 20.71
CA PRO A 116 4.31 -1.69 21.73
C PRO A 116 3.42 -0.46 21.89
N GLN A 117 2.19 -0.68 22.32
CA GLN A 117 1.28 0.37 22.76
C GLN A 117 1.98 1.39 23.68
N GLY A 118 1.74 2.68 23.44
CA GLY A 118 2.27 3.78 24.25
C GLY A 118 3.72 4.17 23.95
N VAL A 119 4.39 3.49 23.02
CA VAL A 119 5.77 3.82 22.61
C VAL A 119 5.76 4.93 21.57
N GLU A 120 6.38 6.07 21.90
CA GLU A 120 6.62 7.15 20.95
C GLU A 120 7.57 6.67 19.85
N HIS A 121 7.19 6.92 18.59
CA HIS A 121 7.95 6.46 17.46
C HIS A 121 7.81 7.34 16.23
N ASN A 122 8.78 7.21 15.31
CA ASN A 122 8.76 7.80 13.98
C ASN A 122 9.51 6.89 12.99
N VAL A 123 9.07 6.86 11.76
CA VAL A 123 9.78 6.18 10.66
C VAL A 123 10.04 7.19 9.54
N ILE A 124 11.30 7.30 9.14
CA ILE A 124 11.79 8.34 8.25
C ILE A 124 12.48 7.71 7.05
N ASN A 125 12.12 8.13 5.85
CA ASN A 125 12.84 7.79 4.63
C ASN A 125 14.15 8.57 4.54
N VAL A 126 15.27 7.88 4.40
CA VAL A 126 16.60 8.52 4.30
C VAL A 126 17.10 8.65 2.86
N SER A 127 16.38 8.10 1.90
CA SER A 127 16.76 8.18 0.48
C SER A 127 16.38 9.53 -0.13
N ALA A 128 17.28 10.12 -0.91
CA ALA A 128 17.01 11.32 -1.68
C ALA A 128 16.21 11.05 -2.98
N LYS A 129 16.09 9.78 -3.40
CA LYS A 129 15.55 9.45 -4.74
C LYS A 129 14.44 8.41 -4.72
N LYS A 130 14.44 7.50 -3.75
CA LYS A 130 13.53 6.35 -3.72
C LYS A 130 12.56 6.47 -2.55
N PRO A 131 11.30 6.06 -2.70
CA PRO A 131 10.37 5.97 -1.60
C PRO A 131 10.79 4.89 -0.60
N LEU A 132 10.29 4.99 0.62
CA LEU A 132 10.28 3.92 1.61
C LEU A 132 8.87 3.36 1.67
N LYS A 133 8.71 2.09 1.30
CA LYS A 133 7.41 1.42 1.28
C LYS A 133 7.33 0.41 2.40
N ILE A 134 6.31 0.55 3.21
CA ILE A 134 6.10 -0.27 4.40
C ILE A 134 4.69 -0.86 4.41
N LEU A 135 4.56 -2.00 5.08
CA LEU A 135 3.32 -2.61 5.50
C LEU A 135 3.26 -2.53 7.01
N SER A 136 2.21 -1.92 7.54
CA SER A 136 1.93 -1.88 8.98
C SER A 136 0.77 -2.82 9.30
N VAL A 137 0.90 -3.54 10.41
CA VAL A 137 -0.19 -4.29 11.04
C VAL A 137 -0.47 -3.63 12.39
N TYR A 138 -1.69 -3.16 12.58
CA TYR A 138 -2.21 -2.61 13.83
C TYR A 138 -3.05 -3.66 14.54
N THR A 139 -2.99 -3.74 15.85
CA THR A 139 -3.87 -4.59 16.68
C THR A 139 -5.17 -3.88 17.06
N ALA A 140 -5.58 -2.94 16.25
CA ALA A 140 -6.84 -2.20 16.33
C ALA A 140 -7.19 -1.63 14.95
N THR A 141 -8.39 -1.06 14.83
CA THR A 141 -8.76 -0.24 13.68
C THR A 141 -8.42 1.21 13.98
N ASP A 142 -7.46 1.79 13.24
CA ASP A 142 -6.94 3.15 13.44
C ASP A 142 -7.55 4.14 12.44
N ILE A 143 -7.61 3.76 11.17
CA ILE A 143 -8.16 4.61 10.12
C ILE A 143 -9.44 4.00 9.52
N PRO A 144 -10.35 4.80 8.95
CA PRO A 144 -11.58 4.28 8.34
C PRO A 144 -11.29 3.17 7.34
N ALA A 145 -12.11 2.11 7.35
CA ALA A 145 -12.03 1.03 6.39
C ALA A 145 -12.09 1.57 4.96
N ASN A 146 -11.32 0.97 4.05
CA ASN A 146 -11.24 1.37 2.63
C ASN A 146 -10.71 2.80 2.38
N SER A 147 -10.16 3.47 3.41
CA SER A 147 -9.58 4.80 3.22
C SER A 147 -8.29 4.72 2.40
N SER A 148 -8.10 5.74 1.55
CA SER A 148 -6.93 5.89 0.69
C SER A 148 -6.56 7.36 0.63
N TYR A 149 -5.39 7.70 1.16
CA TYR A 149 -4.85 9.06 1.20
C TYR A 149 -3.65 9.16 0.27
N GLN A 150 -3.73 10.00 -0.75
CA GLN A 150 -2.65 10.14 -1.74
C GLN A 150 -1.44 10.89 -1.18
N LYS A 151 -1.69 11.86 -0.28
CA LYS A 151 -0.67 12.70 0.35
C LYS A 151 -0.82 12.66 1.87
N LYS A 152 0.25 13.01 2.59
CA LYS A 152 0.22 13.15 4.05
C LYS A 152 -0.82 14.18 4.52
N SER A 153 -0.96 15.27 3.77
CA SER A 153 -1.95 16.33 4.05
C SER A 153 -3.40 15.91 3.91
N ASP A 154 -3.68 14.78 3.26
CA ASP A 154 -5.04 14.31 3.03
C ASP A 154 -5.57 13.50 4.23
N VAL A 155 -4.66 13.08 5.14
CA VAL A 155 -5.04 12.39 6.38
C VAL A 155 -5.70 13.38 7.33
N PRO A 156 -6.91 13.10 7.85
CA PRO A 156 -7.54 13.94 8.84
C PRO A 156 -6.61 14.17 10.04
N GLN A 157 -6.54 15.38 10.52
CA GLN A 157 -5.84 15.68 11.79
C GLN A 157 -6.78 15.31 12.94
N GLU A 158 -6.27 14.56 13.90
CA GLU A 158 -6.98 14.22 15.14
C GLU A 158 -7.07 15.42 16.10
#